data_2b1a1737833f2a056e5c21e49c0eb8f0
#
_entry.id   2b1a1737833f2a056e5c21e49c0eb8f0
#
_cell.length_a   1.000
_cell.length_b   1.000
_cell.length_c   1.000
_cell.angle_alpha   90.00
_cell.angle_beta   90.00
_cell.angle_gamma   90.00
#
_symmetry.space_group_name_H-M   'P 1'
#
loop_
_entity.id
_entity.type
_entity.pdbx_description
1 polymer ?
#
loop_
_entity_poly.entity_id
_entity_poly.type
_entity_poly.pdbx_seq_one_letter_code
_entity_poly.pdbx_strand_id
1 'polypeptide(L)'
;MLKIKSYVKVKSIAEAYELNQKKTALVLGGMVWLKMGNRNISTAIDLSGLGLDTVQETDDEFVIGCMTPLRELEINKRLNEYTHGAVRESLRHIVGVQFRNCATIGGSIWGRYGFSDVLTMFLAMDTWVELYDAGRIPLTEFVNRKKDKDILVNIIVRKQPLFVCYMSQRNSKTDFPVLTCAASLIGEEARTVIGARPARAVVVEDKESILKNFKHMTNKQRGEAIEKFAEYAAEHVTTAGNMRASAEYRTLLVKVLIRRTWEAVGGMKNEY
;
A
#
# COMPACT_ATOMS: atom_id res chain seq x y z
N MET A 1 25.17 -1.05 13.26
CA MET A 1 25.48 -1.34 11.85
C MET A 1 24.92 -2.71 11.49
N LEU A 2 24.26 -2.85 10.36
CA LEU A 2 23.79 -4.13 9.82
C LEU A 2 24.96 -5.09 9.63
N LYS A 3 24.84 -6.33 10.11
CA LYS A 3 25.85 -7.38 9.94
C LYS A 3 25.21 -8.58 9.25
N ILE A 4 25.80 -9.05 8.16
CA ILE A 4 25.36 -10.23 7.41
C ILE A 4 26.51 -11.24 7.47
N LYS A 5 26.23 -12.47 7.94
CA LYS A 5 27.22 -13.54 8.04
C LYS A 5 27.38 -14.32 6.74
N SER A 6 26.27 -14.59 6.05
CA SER A 6 26.25 -15.26 4.77
C SER A 6 25.22 -14.64 3.83
N TYR A 7 25.46 -14.75 2.54
CA TYR A 7 24.57 -14.29 1.48
C TYR A 7 24.32 -15.47 0.54
N VAL A 8 23.04 -15.68 0.19
CA VAL A 8 22.63 -16.73 -0.73
C VAL A 8 21.69 -16.15 -1.77
N LYS A 9 22.10 -16.17 -3.03
CA LYS A 9 21.21 -15.96 -4.16
C LYS A 9 20.57 -17.30 -4.50
N VAL A 10 19.29 -17.42 -4.16
CA VAL A 10 18.55 -18.68 -4.30
C VAL A 10 18.18 -18.98 -5.75
N LYS A 11 17.99 -20.27 -6.05
CA LYS A 11 17.61 -20.76 -7.38
C LYS A 11 16.11 -21.07 -7.48
N SER A 12 15.39 -21.10 -6.35
CA SER A 12 13.93 -21.32 -6.29
C SER A 12 13.31 -20.68 -5.06
N ILE A 13 11.98 -20.50 -5.11
CA ILE A 13 11.21 -20.01 -3.94
C ILE A 13 11.22 -21.05 -2.82
N ALA A 14 11.20 -22.35 -3.14
CA ALA A 14 11.30 -23.44 -2.18
C ALA A 14 12.61 -23.33 -1.36
N GLU A 15 13.75 -23.14 -2.02
CA GLU A 15 15.02 -22.91 -1.35
C GLU A 15 15.00 -21.67 -0.46
N ALA A 16 14.37 -20.56 -0.94
CA ALA A 16 14.21 -19.35 -0.16
C ALA A 16 13.39 -19.61 1.10
N TYR A 17 12.29 -20.36 0.99
CA TYR A 17 11.41 -20.70 2.10
C TYR A 17 12.14 -21.53 3.15
N GLU A 18 12.83 -22.60 2.75
CA GLU A 18 13.62 -23.46 3.65
C GLU A 18 14.70 -22.66 4.42
N LEU A 19 15.44 -21.81 3.71
CA LEU A 19 16.45 -20.97 4.33
C LEU A 19 15.84 -19.96 5.31
N ASN A 20 14.67 -19.41 4.98
CA ASN A 20 13.99 -18.40 5.80
C ASN A 20 13.44 -18.94 7.11
N GLN A 21 13.25 -20.28 7.24
CA GLN A 21 12.83 -20.89 8.52
C GLN A 21 13.87 -20.71 9.64
N LYS A 22 15.14 -20.49 9.31
CA LYS A 22 16.19 -20.24 10.31
C LYS A 22 15.93 -18.93 11.06
N LYS A 23 16.17 -18.93 12.38
CA LYS A 23 15.76 -17.83 13.30
C LYS A 23 16.20 -16.43 12.83
N THR A 24 17.41 -16.27 12.36
CA THR A 24 18.01 -14.97 11.98
C THR A 24 18.23 -14.85 10.46
N ALA A 25 17.65 -15.73 9.64
CA ALA A 25 17.61 -15.56 8.20
C ALA A 25 16.58 -14.47 7.82
N LEU A 26 16.86 -13.77 6.73
CA LEU A 26 16.01 -12.68 6.24
C LEU A 26 16.04 -12.59 4.72
N VAL A 27 14.85 -12.50 4.13
CA VAL A 27 14.69 -12.20 2.71
C VAL A 27 15.02 -10.73 2.45
N LEU A 28 15.83 -10.50 1.42
CA LEU A 28 16.21 -9.16 0.98
C LEU A 28 15.20 -8.64 -0.05
N GLY A 29 14.67 -7.43 0.20
CA GLY A 29 14.10 -6.58 -0.85
C GLY A 29 15.18 -5.60 -1.34
N GLY A 30 14.78 -4.36 -1.62
CA GLY A 30 15.71 -3.31 -2.06
C GLY A 30 16.72 -2.80 -1.03
N MET A 31 16.72 -3.33 0.17
CA MET A 31 17.61 -3.01 1.31
C MET A 31 17.65 -1.55 1.77
N VAL A 32 16.93 -0.64 1.12
CA VAL A 32 16.99 0.81 1.39
C VAL A 32 16.62 1.19 2.82
N TRP A 33 15.76 0.40 3.45
CA TRP A 33 15.39 0.56 4.86
C TRP A 33 16.21 -0.35 5.79
N LEU A 34 16.44 -1.59 5.36
CA LEU A 34 17.15 -2.59 6.16
C LEU A 34 18.58 -2.17 6.51
N LYS A 35 19.30 -1.58 5.56
CA LYS A 35 20.69 -1.16 5.74
C LYS A 35 20.89 -0.07 6.81
N MET A 36 19.84 0.68 7.13
CA MET A 36 19.87 1.71 8.16
C MET A 36 19.74 1.14 9.58
N GLY A 37 19.40 -0.14 9.70
CA GLY A 37 19.27 -0.82 10.99
C GLY A 37 20.59 -1.39 11.52
N ASN A 38 20.49 -2.06 12.67
CA ASN A 38 21.61 -2.68 13.36
C ASN A 38 21.45 -4.20 13.58
N ARG A 39 20.66 -4.85 12.71
CA ARG A 39 20.36 -6.29 12.82
C ARG A 39 21.58 -7.15 12.54
N ASN A 40 21.65 -8.30 13.23
CA ASN A 40 22.55 -9.39 12.89
C ASN A 40 21.77 -10.45 12.11
N ILE A 41 22.14 -10.64 10.85
CA ILE A 41 21.50 -11.58 9.91
C ILE A 41 22.45 -12.76 9.70
N SER A 42 21.99 -13.98 9.98
CA SER A 42 22.78 -15.19 9.73
C SER A 42 22.88 -15.48 8.23
N THR A 43 21.76 -15.37 7.53
CA THR A 43 21.68 -15.64 6.09
C THR A 43 20.80 -14.57 5.44
N ALA A 44 21.36 -13.78 4.57
CA ALA A 44 20.64 -12.88 3.69
C ALA A 44 20.22 -13.67 2.44
N ILE A 45 18.90 -13.73 2.18
CA ILE A 45 18.30 -14.50 1.11
C ILE A 45 17.92 -13.54 -0.01
N ASP A 46 18.56 -13.68 -1.15
CA ASP A 46 18.33 -12.84 -2.33
C ASP A 46 17.46 -13.57 -3.35
N LEU A 47 16.31 -12.99 -3.67
CA LEU A 47 15.35 -13.48 -4.65
C LEU A 47 15.61 -12.94 -6.07
N SER A 48 16.63 -12.09 -6.26
CA SER A 48 16.96 -11.55 -7.58
C SER A 48 17.40 -12.67 -8.53
N GLY A 49 16.78 -12.81 -9.67
CA GLY A 49 17.05 -13.92 -10.60
C GLY A 49 15.95 -14.98 -10.62
N LEU A 50 14.91 -14.83 -9.78
CA LEU A 50 13.71 -15.68 -9.86
C LEU A 50 12.62 -15.08 -10.77
N GLY A 51 12.89 -13.95 -11.46
CA GLY A 51 11.91 -13.30 -12.33
C GLY A 51 10.76 -12.62 -11.61
N LEU A 52 10.96 -12.26 -10.33
CA LEU A 52 9.95 -11.64 -9.48
C LEU A 52 9.97 -10.09 -9.50
N ASP A 53 10.59 -9.51 -10.50
CA ASP A 53 10.76 -8.06 -10.69
C ASP A 53 9.95 -7.51 -11.88
N THR A 54 8.88 -8.21 -12.25
CA THR A 54 8.03 -7.88 -13.39
C THR A 54 6.61 -7.52 -13.01
N VAL A 55 5.92 -6.78 -13.87
CA VAL A 55 4.48 -6.54 -13.83
C VAL A 55 3.85 -7.23 -15.02
N GLN A 56 3.05 -8.24 -14.78
CA GLN A 56 2.28 -8.95 -15.80
C GLN A 56 0.82 -8.50 -15.73
N GLU A 57 0.20 -8.32 -16.88
CA GLU A 57 -1.21 -7.96 -17.01
C GLU A 57 -1.95 -9.06 -17.75
N THR A 58 -3.05 -9.51 -17.18
CA THR A 58 -4.05 -10.36 -17.83
C THR A 58 -5.36 -9.58 -18.00
N ASP A 59 -6.39 -10.22 -18.56
CA ASP A 59 -7.72 -9.59 -18.64
C ASP A 59 -8.31 -9.33 -17.24
N ASP A 60 -8.00 -10.18 -16.26
CA ASP A 60 -8.63 -10.17 -14.94
C ASP A 60 -7.76 -9.56 -13.83
N GLU A 61 -6.43 -9.52 -13.99
CA GLU A 61 -5.55 -9.07 -12.91
C GLU A 61 -4.21 -8.49 -13.39
N PHE A 62 -3.61 -7.66 -12.52
CA PHE A 62 -2.18 -7.35 -12.57
C PHE A 62 -1.47 -8.25 -11.56
N VAL A 63 -0.47 -9.01 -12.02
CA VAL A 63 0.42 -9.81 -11.17
C VAL A 63 1.76 -9.11 -11.08
N ILE A 64 2.09 -8.63 -9.89
CA ILE A 64 3.27 -7.81 -9.61
C ILE A 64 4.21 -8.63 -8.75
N GLY A 65 5.37 -9.00 -9.28
CA GLY A 65 6.38 -9.74 -8.52
C GLY A 65 6.90 -8.92 -7.32
N CYS A 66 7.18 -9.58 -6.21
CA CYS A 66 7.56 -8.90 -4.96
C CYS A 66 8.86 -8.10 -5.05
N MET A 67 9.72 -8.41 -6.00
CA MET A 67 10.99 -7.72 -6.26
C MET A 67 10.86 -6.53 -7.22
N THR A 68 9.67 -6.27 -7.76
CA THR A 68 9.41 -5.13 -8.66
C THR A 68 9.76 -3.82 -7.95
N PRO A 69 10.67 -2.99 -8.53
CA PRO A 69 10.99 -1.68 -7.98
C PRO A 69 9.78 -0.74 -7.98
N LEU A 70 9.68 0.12 -6.98
CA LEU A 70 8.60 1.12 -6.92
C LEU A 70 8.61 2.05 -8.14
N ARG A 71 9.79 2.29 -8.75
CA ARG A 71 9.91 3.09 -9.96
C ARG A 71 9.18 2.46 -11.14
N GLU A 72 9.26 1.14 -11.31
CA GLU A 72 8.55 0.44 -12.38
C GLU A 72 7.03 0.63 -12.25
N LEU A 73 6.48 0.56 -11.04
CA LEU A 73 5.05 0.82 -10.81
C LEU A 73 4.69 2.29 -11.05
N GLU A 74 5.56 3.22 -10.66
CA GLU A 74 5.35 4.66 -10.87
C GLU A 74 5.21 5.01 -12.36
N ILE A 75 5.96 4.34 -13.24
CA ILE A 75 5.97 4.62 -14.69
C ILE A 75 5.17 3.61 -15.51
N ASN A 76 4.66 2.54 -14.91
CA ASN A 76 3.88 1.53 -15.62
C ASN A 76 2.62 2.15 -16.21
N LYS A 77 2.53 2.21 -17.54
CA LYS A 77 1.46 2.91 -18.25
C LYS A 77 0.10 2.26 -17.95
N ARG A 78 0.01 0.93 -18.10
CA ARG A 78 -1.26 0.19 -17.97
C ARG A 78 -1.83 0.25 -16.55
N LEU A 79 -0.97 0.03 -15.54
CA LEU A 79 -1.39 0.12 -14.14
C LEU A 79 -1.85 1.55 -13.77
N ASN A 80 -1.19 2.58 -14.31
CA ASN A 80 -1.55 3.96 -14.05
C ASN A 80 -2.81 4.40 -14.83
N GLU A 81 -3.05 3.88 -16.01
CA GLU A 81 -4.33 4.06 -16.73
C GLU A 81 -5.47 3.42 -15.93
N TYR A 82 -5.32 2.17 -15.51
CA TYR A 82 -6.32 1.46 -14.71
C TYR A 82 -6.64 2.17 -13.38
N THR A 83 -5.66 2.77 -12.73
CA THR A 83 -5.80 3.44 -11.43
C THR A 83 -5.97 4.96 -11.53
N HIS A 84 -6.27 5.51 -12.71
CA HIS A 84 -6.39 6.96 -12.95
C HIS A 84 -5.20 7.76 -12.39
N GLY A 85 -4.00 7.18 -12.44
CA GLY A 85 -2.76 7.79 -11.94
C GLY A 85 -2.56 7.73 -10.42
N ALA A 86 -3.48 7.13 -9.65
CA ALA A 86 -3.39 7.09 -8.19
C ALA A 86 -2.18 6.29 -7.69
N VAL A 87 -1.77 5.22 -8.38
CA VAL A 87 -0.54 4.49 -8.05
C VAL A 87 0.67 5.39 -8.22
N ARG A 88 0.80 6.09 -9.35
CA ARG A 88 1.87 7.07 -9.55
C ARG A 88 1.89 8.13 -8.46
N GLU A 89 0.72 8.68 -8.11
CA GLU A 89 0.59 9.71 -7.08
C GLU A 89 1.09 9.22 -5.72
N SER A 90 0.77 7.99 -5.35
CA SER A 90 1.21 7.39 -4.09
C SER A 90 2.73 7.16 -4.02
N LEU A 91 3.39 6.99 -5.17
CA LEU A 91 4.81 6.62 -5.23
C LEU A 91 5.76 7.81 -5.47
N ARG A 92 5.34 8.79 -6.29
CA ARG A 92 6.23 9.84 -6.81
C ARG A 92 6.94 10.68 -5.75
N HIS A 93 6.40 10.72 -4.53
CA HIS A 93 6.97 11.48 -3.41
C HIS A 93 7.75 10.62 -2.41
N ILE A 94 7.89 9.32 -2.66
CA ILE A 94 8.74 8.45 -1.83
C ILE A 94 10.20 8.76 -2.15
N VAL A 95 10.81 9.62 -1.33
CA VAL A 95 12.20 10.08 -1.43
C VAL A 95 12.54 10.58 -2.85
N GLY A 96 13.39 9.89 -3.59
CA GLY A 96 13.83 10.23 -4.94
C GLY A 96 13.78 9.03 -5.89
N VAL A 97 14.05 9.27 -7.18
CA VAL A 97 14.03 8.23 -8.21
C VAL A 97 15.03 7.11 -7.87
N GLN A 98 16.24 7.46 -7.43
CA GLN A 98 17.28 6.48 -7.05
C GLN A 98 16.81 5.56 -5.93
N PHE A 99 16.09 6.10 -4.95
CA PHE A 99 15.51 5.30 -3.87
C PHE A 99 14.44 4.36 -4.42
N ARG A 100 13.54 4.85 -5.29
CA ARG A 100 12.45 4.05 -5.89
C ARG A 100 12.94 3.00 -6.87
N ASN A 101 14.12 3.20 -7.50
CA ASN A 101 14.77 2.17 -8.31
C ASN A 101 15.27 0.97 -7.46
N CYS A 102 15.52 1.18 -6.17
CA CYS A 102 15.97 0.13 -5.26
C CYS A 102 14.84 -0.44 -4.40
N ALA A 103 13.94 0.43 -3.88
CA ALA A 103 12.84 0.01 -3.02
C ALA A 103 11.86 -0.86 -3.80
N THR A 104 11.50 -2.03 -3.25
CA THR A 104 10.58 -2.97 -3.89
C THR A 104 9.18 -2.92 -3.28
N ILE A 105 8.18 -3.27 -4.08
CA ILE A 105 6.80 -3.37 -3.59
C ILE A 105 6.68 -4.42 -2.48
N GLY A 106 7.32 -5.57 -2.65
CA GLY A 106 7.32 -6.63 -1.64
C GLY A 106 7.91 -6.16 -0.31
N GLY A 107 9.03 -5.42 -0.34
CA GLY A 107 9.62 -4.82 0.85
C GLY A 107 8.66 -3.85 1.56
N SER A 108 7.88 -3.08 0.81
CA SER A 108 6.90 -2.13 1.35
C SER A 108 5.68 -2.84 1.95
N ILE A 109 5.13 -3.83 1.26
CA ILE A 109 3.94 -4.59 1.69
C ILE A 109 4.29 -5.51 2.87
N TRP A 110 5.37 -6.30 2.78
CA TRP A 110 5.82 -7.16 3.87
C TRP A 110 6.21 -6.37 5.12
N GLY A 111 6.87 -5.23 4.90
CA GLY A 111 7.32 -4.35 6.00
C GLY A 111 6.18 -3.85 6.88
N ARG A 112 5.01 -3.58 6.29
CA ARG A 112 3.81 -3.04 6.96
C ARG A 112 4.15 -1.80 7.80
N TYR A 113 4.97 -0.92 7.23
CA TYR A 113 5.41 0.29 7.92
C TYR A 113 4.25 1.27 8.12
N GLY A 114 4.25 1.95 9.29
CA GLY A 114 3.20 2.91 9.63
C GLY A 114 3.19 4.18 8.77
N PHE A 115 4.19 4.37 7.92
CA PHE A 115 4.31 5.50 7.00
C PHE A 115 4.16 5.10 5.52
N SER A 116 3.71 3.88 5.24
CA SER A 116 3.73 3.32 3.88
C SER A 116 2.62 3.91 3.01
N ASP A 117 3.02 4.73 2.04
CA ASP A 117 2.17 5.20 0.94
C ASP A 117 1.65 4.00 0.12
N VAL A 118 2.56 3.06 -0.19
CA VAL A 118 2.26 1.84 -0.94
C VAL A 118 1.14 1.05 -0.28
N LEU A 119 1.25 0.79 1.02
CA LEU A 119 0.25 -0.01 1.73
C LEU A 119 -1.12 0.68 1.74
N THR A 120 -1.16 2.01 1.93
CA THR A 120 -2.40 2.80 1.88
C THR A 120 -3.07 2.67 0.52
N MET A 121 -2.31 2.84 -0.57
CA MET A 121 -2.83 2.78 -1.93
C MET A 121 -3.34 1.38 -2.29
N PHE A 122 -2.54 0.34 -2.02
CA PHE A 122 -2.91 -1.02 -2.40
C PHE A 122 -4.05 -1.59 -1.56
N LEU A 123 -4.23 -1.17 -0.31
CA LEU A 123 -5.41 -1.51 0.49
C LEU A 123 -6.71 -0.90 -0.04
N ALA A 124 -6.63 0.19 -0.78
CA ALA A 124 -7.80 0.82 -1.39
C ALA A 124 -8.28 0.12 -2.67
N MET A 125 -7.56 -0.88 -3.17
CA MET A 125 -7.93 -1.67 -4.34
C MET A 125 -8.29 -3.11 -3.93
N ASP A 126 -8.84 -3.90 -4.86
CA ASP A 126 -9.01 -5.34 -4.66
C ASP A 126 -7.66 -6.04 -4.83
N THR A 127 -6.84 -5.93 -3.78
CA THR A 127 -5.47 -6.41 -3.76
C THR A 127 -5.33 -7.66 -2.91
N TRP A 128 -4.58 -8.63 -3.44
CA TRP A 128 -4.23 -9.89 -2.81
C TRP A 128 -2.70 -10.02 -2.74
N VAL A 129 -2.23 -10.81 -1.81
CA VAL A 129 -0.84 -11.26 -1.76
C VAL A 129 -0.79 -12.75 -2.00
N GLU A 130 0.20 -13.18 -2.76
CA GLU A 130 0.51 -14.59 -2.96
C GLU A 130 1.74 -14.94 -2.15
N LEU A 131 1.54 -15.81 -1.20
CA LEU A 131 2.57 -16.34 -0.31
C LEU A 131 2.93 -17.76 -0.76
N TYR A 132 4.17 -18.18 -0.53
CA TYR A 132 4.63 -19.49 -0.97
C TYR A 132 3.89 -20.63 -0.27
N ASP A 133 3.73 -20.55 1.04
CA ASP A 133 3.12 -21.60 1.87
C ASP A 133 1.60 -21.35 2.04
N ALA A 134 1.20 -20.14 2.40
CA ALA A 134 -0.20 -19.81 2.66
C ALA A 134 -1.05 -19.56 1.40
N GLY A 135 -0.44 -19.49 0.20
CA GLY A 135 -1.15 -19.19 -1.04
C GLY A 135 -1.67 -17.77 -1.14
N ARG A 136 -2.77 -17.57 -1.87
CA ARG A 136 -3.37 -16.26 -2.12
C ARG A 136 -4.31 -15.87 -0.99
N ILE A 137 -4.06 -14.73 -0.35
CA ILE A 137 -4.91 -14.14 0.70
C ILE A 137 -5.16 -12.65 0.42
N PRO A 138 -6.32 -12.09 0.81
CA PRO A 138 -6.58 -10.66 0.66
C PRO A 138 -5.55 -9.81 1.40
N LEU A 139 -5.14 -8.67 0.82
CA LEU A 139 -4.21 -7.76 1.48
C LEU A 139 -4.77 -7.24 2.82
N THR A 140 -6.09 -7.04 2.91
CA THR A 140 -6.79 -6.62 4.13
C THR A 140 -6.64 -7.64 5.28
N GLU A 141 -6.59 -8.94 4.95
CA GLU A 141 -6.30 -10.00 5.92
C GLU A 141 -4.80 -10.04 6.24
N PHE A 142 -3.96 -10.02 5.18
CA PHE A 142 -2.50 -10.08 5.32
C PHE A 142 -1.95 -9.01 6.27
N VAL A 143 -2.43 -7.78 6.22
CA VAL A 143 -1.92 -6.70 7.08
C VAL A 143 -2.18 -6.96 8.56
N ASN A 144 -3.21 -7.73 8.90
CA ASN A 144 -3.57 -8.09 10.27
C ASN A 144 -2.97 -9.43 10.73
N ARG A 145 -2.52 -10.26 9.78
CA ARG A 145 -1.87 -11.54 10.08
C ARG A 145 -0.58 -11.32 10.88
N LYS A 146 -0.31 -12.20 11.85
CA LYS A 146 0.97 -12.22 12.57
C LYS A 146 2.12 -12.45 11.57
N LYS A 147 3.22 -11.73 11.75
CA LYS A 147 4.42 -11.94 10.92
C LYS A 147 4.97 -13.33 11.17
N ASP A 148 5.21 -14.05 10.09
CA ASP A 148 5.75 -15.40 10.05
C ASP A 148 7.04 -15.47 9.20
N LYS A 149 7.40 -16.66 8.73
CA LYS A 149 8.56 -16.95 7.92
C LYS A 149 8.22 -17.35 6.49
N ASP A 150 6.99 -17.08 6.07
CA ASP A 150 6.57 -17.31 4.69
C ASP A 150 7.30 -16.37 3.72
N ILE A 151 7.20 -16.64 2.43
CA ILE A 151 7.78 -15.84 1.36
C ILE A 151 6.66 -15.16 0.58
N LEU A 152 6.69 -13.84 0.53
CA LEU A 152 5.84 -13.08 -0.37
C LEU A 152 6.38 -13.23 -1.80
N VAL A 153 5.57 -13.76 -2.69
CA VAL A 153 5.92 -14.02 -4.10
C VAL A 153 5.38 -12.92 -5.00
N ASN A 154 4.06 -12.70 -4.97
CA ASN A 154 3.40 -11.72 -5.81
C ASN A 154 2.43 -10.83 -5.02
N ILE A 155 2.18 -9.65 -5.55
CA ILE A 155 1.07 -8.79 -5.20
C ILE A 155 0.13 -8.77 -6.41
N ILE A 156 -1.15 -9.08 -6.18
CA ILE A 156 -2.14 -9.25 -7.24
C ILE A 156 -3.21 -8.20 -7.07
N VAL A 157 -3.47 -7.42 -8.12
CA VAL A 157 -4.57 -6.46 -8.16
C VAL A 157 -5.61 -7.00 -9.14
N ARG A 158 -6.78 -7.41 -8.63
CA ARG A 158 -7.88 -7.89 -9.46
C ARG A 158 -8.55 -6.70 -10.16
N LYS A 159 -8.80 -6.86 -11.45
CA LYS A 159 -9.44 -5.84 -12.25
C LYS A 159 -10.95 -5.88 -12.05
N GLN A 160 -11.50 -4.74 -11.72
CA GLN A 160 -12.93 -4.46 -11.61
C GLN A 160 -13.13 -3.02 -12.05
N PRO A 161 -14.36 -2.57 -12.36
CA PRO A 161 -14.61 -1.14 -12.50
C PRO A 161 -14.11 -0.39 -11.27
N LEU A 162 -13.13 0.49 -11.46
CA LEU A 162 -12.40 1.14 -10.37
C LEU A 162 -12.35 2.64 -10.59
N PHE A 163 -12.79 3.39 -9.58
CA PHE A 163 -12.42 4.79 -9.41
C PHE A 163 -11.62 4.91 -8.13
N VAL A 164 -10.43 5.45 -8.20
CA VAL A 164 -9.56 5.55 -7.02
C VAL A 164 -8.78 6.85 -7.02
N CYS A 165 -8.68 7.47 -5.86
CA CYS A 165 -7.87 8.65 -5.61
C CYS A 165 -6.97 8.44 -4.41
N TYR A 166 -5.73 8.92 -4.51
CA TYR A 166 -4.77 8.92 -3.41
C TYR A 166 -4.29 10.33 -3.14
N MET A 167 -4.28 10.73 -1.86
CA MET A 167 -3.71 12.00 -1.41
C MET A 167 -2.87 11.82 -0.15
N SER A 168 -1.87 12.67 0.03
CA SER A 168 -1.06 12.72 1.23
C SER A 168 -0.73 14.14 1.64
N GLN A 169 -0.69 14.37 2.96
CA GLN A 169 -0.11 15.60 3.52
C GLN A 169 1.33 15.32 3.95
N ARG A 170 2.26 16.19 3.56
CA ARG A 170 3.68 16.12 3.91
C ARG A 170 4.18 17.50 4.34
N ASN A 171 5.16 17.53 5.25
CA ASN A 171 5.80 18.80 5.64
C ASN A 171 6.77 19.30 4.55
N SER A 172 7.43 18.35 3.87
CA SER A 172 8.18 18.64 2.64
C SER A 172 7.96 17.52 1.61
N LYS A 173 8.16 17.82 0.34
CA LYS A 173 7.73 17.01 -0.81
C LYS A 173 8.17 15.55 -0.75
N THR A 174 9.38 15.27 -0.27
CA THR A 174 9.98 13.94 -0.27
C THR A 174 10.16 13.34 1.13
N ASP A 175 9.65 14.02 2.17
CA ASP A 175 9.64 13.47 3.54
C ASP A 175 8.55 12.40 3.69
N PHE A 176 8.57 11.68 4.81
CA PHE A 176 7.47 10.79 5.18
C PHE A 176 6.16 11.57 5.30
N PRO A 177 5.03 10.95 4.92
CA PRO A 177 3.74 11.59 5.04
C PRO A 177 3.37 11.84 6.51
N VAL A 178 2.69 12.96 6.73
CA VAL A 178 2.01 13.27 8.00
C VAL A 178 0.76 12.42 8.11
N LEU A 179 -0.02 12.33 7.02
CA LEU A 179 -1.18 11.48 6.85
C LEU A 179 -1.34 11.11 5.37
N THR A 180 -1.85 9.92 5.11
CA THR A 180 -2.23 9.45 3.78
C THR A 180 -3.67 9.02 3.76
N CYS A 181 -4.35 9.27 2.65
CA CYS A 181 -5.72 8.83 2.40
C CYS A 181 -5.84 8.29 0.99
N ALA A 182 -6.50 7.15 0.85
CA ALA A 182 -6.96 6.64 -0.43
C ALA A 182 -8.46 6.34 -0.34
N ALA A 183 -9.22 6.80 -1.33
CA ALA A 183 -10.64 6.50 -1.48
C ALA A 183 -10.88 5.81 -2.80
N SER A 184 -11.76 4.82 -2.83
CA SER A 184 -12.09 4.09 -4.04
C SER A 184 -13.56 3.64 -4.09
N LEU A 185 -14.05 3.52 -5.32
CA LEU A 185 -15.23 2.72 -5.68
C LEU A 185 -14.73 1.51 -6.46
N ILE A 186 -14.91 0.32 -5.91
CA ILE A 186 -14.56 -0.97 -6.52
C ILE A 186 -15.90 -1.63 -6.92
N GLY A 187 -16.29 -1.51 -8.20
CA GLY A 187 -17.65 -1.82 -8.61
C GLY A 187 -18.66 -0.90 -7.93
N GLU A 188 -19.36 -1.40 -6.92
CA GLU A 188 -20.32 -0.67 -6.08
C GLU A 188 -19.81 -0.47 -4.64
N GLU A 189 -18.69 -1.08 -4.28
CA GLU A 189 -18.13 -1.00 -2.93
C GLU A 189 -17.32 0.28 -2.73
N ALA A 190 -17.74 1.09 -1.76
CA ALA A 190 -16.98 2.25 -1.29
C ALA A 190 -15.93 1.82 -0.27
N ARG A 191 -14.66 2.18 -0.49
CA ARG A 191 -13.57 1.86 0.41
C ARG A 191 -12.70 3.09 0.70
N THR A 192 -12.37 3.30 1.97
CA THR A 192 -11.48 4.38 2.40
C THR A 192 -10.37 3.81 3.25
N VAL A 193 -9.15 4.26 2.99
CA VAL A 193 -7.95 3.81 3.72
C VAL A 193 -7.20 5.03 4.26
N ILE A 194 -6.89 5.01 5.55
CA ILE A 194 -6.08 6.04 6.22
C ILE A 194 -4.75 5.42 6.67
N GLY A 195 -3.64 6.03 6.28
CA GLY A 195 -2.29 5.63 6.66
C GLY A 195 -1.48 6.78 7.25
N ALA A 196 -0.23 6.48 7.64
CA ALA A 196 0.70 7.44 8.27
C ALA A 196 0.15 8.11 9.57
N ARG A 197 -0.66 7.40 10.34
CA ARG A 197 -1.42 7.89 11.50
C ARG A 197 -0.79 7.74 12.90
N PRO A 198 0.43 7.65 13.27
CA PRO A 198 1.63 6.81 13.20
C PRO A 198 1.40 5.34 13.59
N ALA A 199 0.54 4.71 12.85
CA ALA A 199 0.31 3.26 12.88
C ALA A 199 0.10 2.78 11.44
N ARG A 200 -0.01 1.46 11.25
CA ARG A 200 -0.29 0.87 9.94
C ARG A 200 -1.53 1.49 9.31
N ALA A 201 -1.56 1.53 7.99
CA ALA A 201 -2.76 1.88 7.25
C ALA A 201 -3.93 0.98 7.64
N VAL A 202 -5.12 1.54 7.71
CA VAL A 202 -6.36 0.89 8.10
C VAL A 202 -7.45 1.21 7.09
N VAL A 203 -8.24 0.20 6.75
CA VAL A 203 -9.50 0.41 6.05
C VAL A 203 -10.51 0.96 7.06
N VAL A 204 -11.13 2.07 6.73
CA VAL A 204 -12.16 2.69 7.58
C VAL A 204 -13.48 1.95 7.32
N GLU A 205 -13.98 1.24 8.32
CA GLU A 205 -15.26 0.54 8.24
C GLU A 205 -16.41 1.55 8.30
N ASP A 206 -17.23 1.61 7.26
CA ASP A 206 -18.47 2.42 7.22
C ASP A 206 -19.64 1.65 7.87
N LYS A 207 -19.64 1.58 9.20
CA LYS A 207 -20.67 0.83 9.97
C LYS A 207 -22.08 1.45 9.87
N GLU A 208 -22.15 2.72 9.53
CA GLU A 208 -23.42 3.43 9.35
C GLU A 208 -23.94 3.40 7.90
N SER A 209 -23.19 2.74 6.99
CA SER A 209 -23.54 2.69 5.57
C SER A 209 -23.72 4.07 4.92
N ILE A 210 -22.93 5.06 5.35
CA ILE A 210 -23.00 6.46 4.90
C ILE A 210 -22.68 6.56 3.40
N LEU A 211 -21.68 5.79 2.94
CA LEU A 211 -21.25 5.77 1.53
C LEU A 211 -21.95 4.68 0.70
N LYS A 212 -22.92 3.97 1.28
CA LYS A 212 -23.67 2.95 0.56
C LYS A 212 -24.36 3.57 -0.66
N ASN A 213 -24.23 2.92 -1.82
CA ASN A 213 -24.78 3.40 -3.10
C ASN A 213 -24.20 4.77 -3.55
N PHE A 214 -23.01 5.17 -3.11
CA PHE A 214 -22.37 6.45 -3.44
C PHE A 214 -22.36 6.74 -4.95
N LYS A 215 -22.14 5.73 -5.77
CA LYS A 215 -22.14 5.83 -7.23
C LYS A 215 -23.45 6.38 -7.81
N HIS A 216 -24.58 6.04 -7.19
CA HIS A 216 -25.92 6.39 -7.64
C HIS A 216 -26.50 7.66 -6.99
N MET A 217 -25.75 8.28 -6.05
CA MET A 217 -26.15 9.51 -5.39
C MET A 217 -26.09 10.71 -6.34
N THR A 218 -27.01 11.65 -6.17
CA THR A 218 -26.89 12.99 -6.78
C THR A 218 -25.70 13.75 -6.19
N ASN A 219 -25.22 14.79 -6.88
CA ASN A 219 -24.10 15.60 -6.39
C ASN A 219 -24.34 16.16 -4.98
N LYS A 220 -25.57 16.58 -4.68
CA LYS A 220 -25.97 17.06 -3.36
C LYS A 220 -25.84 15.96 -2.30
N GLN A 221 -26.42 14.79 -2.58
CA GLN A 221 -26.34 13.63 -1.68
C GLN A 221 -24.90 13.18 -1.45
N ARG A 222 -24.06 13.17 -2.51
CA ARG A 222 -22.62 12.88 -2.38
C ARG A 222 -21.93 13.86 -1.45
N GLY A 223 -22.18 15.16 -1.61
CA GLY A 223 -21.59 16.18 -0.72
C GLY A 223 -21.98 15.95 0.74
N GLU A 224 -23.27 15.72 1.01
CA GLU A 224 -23.76 15.44 2.38
C GLU A 224 -23.15 14.13 2.96
N ALA A 225 -23.07 13.07 2.15
CA ALA A 225 -22.47 11.79 2.56
C ALA A 225 -20.96 11.93 2.84
N ILE A 226 -20.23 12.66 1.99
CA ILE A 226 -18.79 12.93 2.20
C ILE A 226 -18.55 13.68 3.51
N GLU A 227 -19.32 14.73 3.79
CA GLU A 227 -19.19 15.49 5.04
C GLU A 227 -19.48 14.59 6.25
N LYS A 228 -20.60 13.86 6.23
CA LYS A 228 -20.94 12.93 7.32
C LYS A 228 -19.88 11.87 7.52
N PHE A 229 -19.36 11.27 6.44
CA PHE A 229 -18.35 10.23 6.52
C PHE A 229 -16.98 10.76 6.99
N ALA A 230 -16.63 12.01 6.64
CA ALA A 230 -15.41 12.64 7.12
C ALA A 230 -15.43 12.85 8.64
N GLU A 231 -16.56 13.28 9.19
CA GLU A 231 -16.74 13.40 10.66
C GLU A 231 -16.69 12.02 11.32
N TYR A 232 -17.48 11.07 10.82
CA TYR A 232 -17.49 9.69 11.30
C TYR A 232 -16.08 9.07 11.35
N ALA A 233 -15.32 9.18 10.26
CA ALA A 233 -13.98 8.62 10.18
C ALA A 233 -13.00 9.28 11.16
N ALA A 234 -13.11 10.58 11.37
CA ALA A 234 -12.26 11.31 12.32
C ALA A 234 -12.50 10.88 13.78
N GLU A 235 -13.70 10.43 14.10
CA GLU A 235 -14.06 9.89 15.44
C GLU A 235 -13.58 8.44 15.62
N HIS A 236 -13.53 7.65 14.52
CA HIS A 236 -13.26 6.20 14.60
C HIS A 236 -11.81 5.82 14.21
N VAL A 237 -11.07 6.70 13.53
CA VAL A 237 -9.67 6.47 13.18
C VAL A 237 -8.75 6.97 14.28
N THR A 238 -8.11 6.04 14.99
CA THR A 238 -7.10 6.39 16.00
C THR A 238 -5.88 7.02 15.33
N THR A 239 -5.54 8.23 15.73
CA THR A 239 -4.32 8.95 15.34
C THR A 239 -3.39 9.09 16.56
N ALA A 240 -2.09 9.32 16.30
CA ALA A 240 -1.09 9.58 17.33
C ALA A 240 -0.13 10.69 16.92
N GLY A 241 0.52 11.32 17.90
CA GLY A 241 1.54 12.34 17.67
C GLY A 241 2.92 11.74 17.39
N ASN A 242 3.76 12.50 16.69
CA ASN A 242 5.19 12.30 16.58
C ASN A 242 5.88 13.62 16.19
N MET A 243 7.20 13.60 15.90
CA MET A 243 7.98 14.79 15.52
C MET A 243 7.45 15.55 14.29
N ARG A 244 6.56 14.95 13.47
CA ARG A 244 6.02 15.57 12.24
C ARG A 244 4.70 16.29 12.46
N ALA A 245 3.87 15.79 13.37
CA ALA A 245 2.57 16.39 13.66
C ALA A 245 1.98 15.83 14.97
N SER A 246 1.06 16.59 15.56
CA SER A 246 0.26 16.16 16.71
C SER A 246 -0.86 15.18 16.27
N ALA A 247 -1.48 14.52 17.24
CA ALA A 247 -2.65 13.65 17.00
C ALA A 247 -3.86 14.47 16.53
N GLU A 248 -4.10 15.62 17.15
CA GLU A 248 -5.21 16.53 16.82
C GLU A 248 -5.12 17.03 15.38
N TYR A 249 -3.91 17.43 14.94
CA TYR A 249 -3.71 17.87 13.55
C TYR A 249 -3.97 16.72 12.56
N ARG A 250 -3.56 15.48 12.89
CA ARG A 250 -3.86 14.32 12.04
C ARG A 250 -5.35 14.01 11.99
N THR A 251 -6.07 14.14 13.10
CA THR A 251 -7.53 13.98 13.14
C THR A 251 -8.23 15.03 12.26
N LEU A 252 -7.76 16.27 12.27
CA LEU A 252 -8.24 17.29 11.34
C LEU A 252 -7.94 16.91 9.88
N LEU A 253 -6.72 16.42 9.61
CA LEU A 253 -6.33 15.98 8.27
C LEU A 253 -7.14 14.77 7.77
N VAL A 254 -7.60 13.87 8.66
CA VAL A 254 -8.51 12.78 8.27
C VAL A 254 -9.75 13.36 7.58
N LYS A 255 -10.40 14.35 8.20
CA LYS A 255 -11.57 15.01 7.60
C LYS A 255 -11.25 15.65 6.25
N VAL A 256 -10.18 16.44 6.19
CA VAL A 256 -9.80 17.18 4.98
C VAL A 256 -9.43 16.24 3.82
N LEU A 257 -8.64 15.19 4.09
CA LEU A 257 -8.22 14.29 3.02
C LEU A 257 -9.36 13.38 2.54
N ILE A 258 -10.24 12.93 3.43
CA ILE A 258 -11.45 12.18 3.06
C ILE A 258 -12.33 13.01 2.13
N ARG A 259 -12.64 14.26 2.49
CA ARG A 259 -13.42 15.17 1.63
C ARG A 259 -12.81 15.24 0.23
N ARG A 260 -11.55 15.62 0.14
CA ARG A 260 -10.85 15.82 -1.14
C ARG A 260 -10.74 14.54 -1.98
N THR A 261 -10.47 13.39 -1.37
CA THR A 261 -10.36 12.12 -2.11
C THR A 261 -11.72 11.65 -2.61
N TRP A 262 -12.79 11.78 -1.79
CA TRP A 262 -14.14 11.40 -2.22
C TRP A 262 -14.75 12.38 -3.22
N GLU A 263 -14.48 13.67 -3.11
CA GLU A 263 -14.85 14.66 -4.16
C GLU A 263 -14.19 14.31 -5.50
N ALA A 264 -12.89 13.94 -5.48
CA ALA A 264 -12.18 13.51 -6.68
C ALA A 264 -12.77 12.22 -7.27
N VAL A 265 -13.02 11.20 -6.44
CA VAL A 265 -13.68 9.94 -6.88
C VAL A 265 -15.07 10.21 -7.45
N GLY A 266 -15.87 11.07 -6.80
CA GLY A 266 -17.21 11.44 -7.25
C GLY A 266 -17.24 12.24 -8.56
N GLY A 267 -16.15 12.93 -8.90
CA GLY A 267 -15.99 13.68 -10.14
C GLY A 267 -15.46 12.87 -11.33
N MET A 268 -14.96 11.65 -11.11
CA MET A 268 -14.46 10.78 -12.19
C MET A 268 -15.61 10.28 -13.06
N LYS A 269 -15.39 10.28 -14.37
CA LYS A 269 -16.36 9.74 -15.34
C LYS A 269 -15.91 8.37 -15.83
N ASN A 270 -16.86 7.50 -16.14
CA ASN A 270 -16.55 6.28 -16.87
C ASN A 270 -16.06 6.66 -18.29
N GLU A 271 -14.81 6.41 -18.58
CA GLU A 271 -14.21 6.50 -19.92
C GLU A 271 -14.13 5.10 -20.56
N TYR A 272 -15.20 4.32 -20.47
CA TYR A 272 -15.31 3.01 -21.13
C TYR A 272 -16.42 3.03 -22.17
#